data_b62d73d85796eb1813117e7f26bd7916
#
_entry.id   b62d73d85796eb1813117e7f26bd7916
#
_cell.length_a   1.000
_cell.length_b   1.000
_cell.length_c   1.000
_cell.angle_alpha   90.00
_cell.angle_beta   90.00
_cell.angle_gamma   90.00
#
_symmetry.space_group_name_H-M   'P 1'
#
loop_
_entity.id
_entity.type
_entity.pdbx_description
1 polymer ?
#
loop_
_entity_poly.entity_id
_entity_poly.type
_entity_poly.pdbx_seq_one_letter_code
_entity_poly.pdbx_strand_id
1 'polypeptide(L)'
;MDKIANAFKDKKANIGYIVAGYPSLEYSKEFLNLLDDSILDMIEIGIPYSDPLADGKLIANAAFQACNNGVNTARVFDMLKGVKTSKALVFLVYYNI
;
A
#
# COMPACT_ATOMS: atom_id res chain seq x y z
N MET A 1 -20.45 6.44 -6.14
CA MET A 1 -19.63 5.50 -6.92
C MET A 1 -18.35 5.18 -6.17
N ASP A 2 -17.94 3.93 -6.16
CA ASP A 2 -16.72 3.60 -5.45
C ASP A 2 -15.47 4.11 -6.19
N LYS A 3 -14.38 4.23 -5.43
CA LYS A 3 -13.14 4.81 -5.94
C LYS A 3 -12.46 3.92 -6.97
N ILE A 4 -12.64 2.60 -6.87
CA ILE A 4 -12.03 1.67 -7.82
C ILE A 4 -12.67 1.85 -9.20
N ALA A 5 -14.00 1.91 -9.27
CA ALA A 5 -14.70 2.14 -10.53
C ALA A 5 -14.30 3.48 -11.13
N ASN A 6 -14.17 4.53 -10.30
CA ASN A 6 -13.73 5.83 -10.77
C ASN A 6 -12.32 5.80 -11.38
N ALA A 7 -11.43 4.99 -10.82
CA ALA A 7 -10.05 4.91 -11.30
C ALA A 7 -9.98 4.46 -12.76
N PHE A 8 -10.94 3.62 -13.19
CA PHE A 8 -10.97 3.07 -14.54
C PHE A 8 -11.93 3.78 -15.47
N LYS A 9 -12.65 4.77 -15.00
CA LYS A 9 -13.70 5.42 -15.80
C LYS A 9 -13.10 6.12 -17.01
N ASP A 10 -13.51 5.66 -18.20
CA ASP A 10 -13.16 6.26 -19.51
C ASP A 10 -11.66 6.33 -19.79
N LYS A 11 -10.84 5.56 -19.08
CA LYS A 11 -9.40 5.60 -19.29
C LYS A 11 -8.71 4.37 -18.71
N LYS A 12 -7.44 4.22 -19.05
CA LYS A 12 -6.56 3.26 -18.38
C LYS A 12 -6.13 3.86 -17.04
N ALA A 13 -6.21 3.09 -15.98
CA ALA A 13 -5.78 3.55 -14.66
C ALA A 13 -4.28 3.44 -14.49
N ASN A 14 -3.69 4.43 -13.83
CA ASN A 14 -2.31 4.39 -13.37
C ASN A 14 -2.30 3.82 -11.95
N ILE A 15 -1.73 2.63 -11.80
CA ILE A 15 -1.73 1.91 -10.52
C ILE A 15 -0.31 1.79 -10.00
N GLY A 16 -0.11 2.22 -8.77
CA GLY A 16 1.16 2.06 -8.08
C GLY A 16 1.10 0.99 -7.01
N TYR A 17 2.23 0.62 -6.47
CA TYR A 17 2.33 -0.37 -5.41
C TYR A 17 3.33 0.09 -4.35
N ILE A 18 2.98 -0.09 -3.08
CA ILE A 18 3.92 0.13 -1.98
C ILE A 18 3.84 -1.01 -0.98
N VAL A 19 4.94 -1.21 -0.26
CA VAL A 19 4.95 -2.07 0.94
C VAL A 19 4.69 -1.16 2.13
N ALA A 20 3.57 -1.36 2.83
CA ALA A 20 3.23 -0.54 3.97
C ALA A 20 4.29 -0.65 5.06
N GLY A 21 4.74 0.50 5.56
CA GLY A 21 5.74 0.53 6.62
C GLY A 21 7.19 0.46 6.16
N TYR A 22 7.43 0.46 4.86
CA TYR A 22 8.79 0.49 4.33
C TYR A 22 9.02 1.83 3.61
N PRO A 23 10.05 2.60 3.95
CA PRO A 23 11.01 2.35 5.04
C PRO A 23 10.44 2.58 6.44
N SER A 24 9.28 3.23 6.57
CA SER A 24 8.62 3.44 7.85
C SER A 24 7.13 3.68 7.63
N LEU A 25 6.33 3.52 8.68
CA LEU A 25 4.89 3.84 8.61
C LEU A 25 4.67 5.33 8.40
N GLU A 26 5.51 6.16 8.97
CA GLU A 26 5.45 7.61 8.78
C GLU A 26 5.63 7.98 7.31
N TYR A 27 6.62 7.37 6.66
CA TYR A 27 6.88 7.60 5.24
C TYR A 27 5.71 7.14 4.39
N SER A 28 5.16 5.97 4.69
CA SER A 28 3.98 5.46 3.97
C SER A 28 2.81 6.42 4.09
N LYS A 29 2.57 6.94 5.29
CA LYS A 29 1.48 7.89 5.52
C LYS A 29 1.67 9.18 4.70
N GLU A 30 2.88 9.73 4.71
CA GLU A 30 3.18 10.93 3.92
C GLU A 30 2.97 10.67 2.43
N PHE A 31 3.46 9.53 1.94
CA PHE A 31 3.29 9.19 0.54
C PHE A 31 1.82 9.11 0.16
N LEU A 32 1.02 8.42 0.97
CA LEU A 32 -0.41 8.24 0.67
C LEU A 32 -1.17 9.56 0.72
N ASN A 33 -0.77 10.48 1.58
CA ASN A 33 -1.40 11.79 1.64
C ASN A 33 -1.06 12.68 0.44
N LEU A 34 -0.06 12.31 -0.36
CA LEU A 34 0.30 13.03 -1.57
C LEU A 34 -0.36 12.46 -2.84
N LEU A 35 -1.13 11.40 -2.71
CA LEU A 35 -1.70 10.71 -3.88
C LEU A 35 -2.57 11.61 -4.73
N ASP A 36 -3.34 12.50 -4.12
CA ASP A 36 -4.25 13.36 -4.88
C ASP A 36 -3.51 14.33 -5.80
N ASP A 37 -2.24 14.61 -5.51
CA ASP A 37 -1.39 15.47 -6.34
C ASP A 37 -0.57 14.69 -7.35
N SER A 38 -0.78 13.38 -7.45
CA SER A 38 -0.01 12.51 -8.34
C SER A 38 -0.83 12.08 -9.56
N ILE A 39 -0.15 11.45 -10.52
CA ILE A 39 -0.82 10.87 -11.68
C ILE A 39 -1.46 9.52 -11.37
N LEU A 40 -1.23 8.98 -10.18
CA LEU A 40 -1.77 7.68 -9.80
C LEU A 40 -3.26 7.77 -9.57
N ASP A 41 -3.98 6.76 -10.04
CA ASP A 41 -5.43 6.66 -9.84
C ASP A 41 -5.76 5.72 -8.70
N MET A 42 -4.86 4.78 -8.42
CA MET A 42 -5.05 3.77 -7.40
C MET A 42 -3.70 3.33 -6.87
N ILE A 43 -3.66 2.93 -5.62
CA ILE A 43 -2.47 2.37 -5.00
C ILE A 43 -2.81 0.99 -4.43
N GLU A 44 -1.95 0.02 -4.72
CA GLU A 44 -1.99 -1.28 -4.07
C GLU A 44 -1.04 -1.23 -2.88
N ILE A 45 -1.57 -1.54 -1.71
CA ILE A 45 -0.81 -1.50 -0.46
C ILE A 45 -0.56 -2.92 0.00
N GLY A 46 0.70 -3.35 -0.07
CA GLY A 46 1.09 -4.66 0.41
C GLY A 46 1.22 -4.66 1.93
N ILE A 47 0.45 -5.50 2.60
CA ILE A 47 0.62 -5.71 4.03
C ILE A 47 1.85 -6.57 4.22
N PRO A 48 2.86 -6.12 4.99
CA PRO A 48 4.12 -6.87 5.11
C PRO A 48 3.92 -8.28 5.66
N TYR A 49 4.63 -9.21 5.06
CA TYR A 49 4.64 -10.59 5.46
C TYR A 49 6.10 -11.06 5.49
N SER A 50 6.48 -11.77 6.54
CA SER A 50 7.89 -12.11 6.75
C SER A 50 8.43 -13.16 5.78
N ASP A 51 7.54 -13.89 5.08
CA ASP A 51 7.94 -14.94 4.16
C ASP A 51 7.17 -14.82 2.83
N PRO A 52 7.41 -13.76 2.06
CA PRO A 52 6.67 -13.49 0.83
C PRO A 52 7.20 -14.31 -0.34
N LEU A 53 6.71 -15.53 -0.49
CA LEU A 53 7.23 -16.48 -1.47
C LEU A 53 6.97 -16.06 -2.92
N ALA A 54 5.91 -15.31 -3.17
CA ALA A 54 5.50 -14.96 -4.54
C ALA A 54 6.09 -13.64 -5.03
N ASP A 55 6.73 -12.89 -4.17
CA ASP A 55 7.25 -11.58 -4.55
C ASP A 55 8.66 -11.66 -5.10
N GLY A 56 9.02 -10.66 -5.93
CA GLY A 56 10.38 -10.50 -6.37
C GLY A 56 11.29 -10.12 -5.19
N LYS A 57 12.59 -10.27 -5.43
CA LYS A 57 13.59 -10.08 -4.38
C LYS A 57 13.52 -8.70 -3.72
N LEU A 58 13.31 -7.65 -4.50
CA LEU A 58 13.28 -6.29 -3.99
C LEU A 58 12.08 -6.07 -3.05
N ILE A 59 10.91 -6.54 -3.47
CA ILE A 59 9.69 -6.40 -2.67
C ILE A 59 9.76 -7.28 -1.43
N ALA A 60 10.29 -8.50 -1.56
CA ALA A 60 10.46 -9.40 -0.43
C ALA A 60 11.37 -8.79 0.63
N ASN A 61 12.46 -8.14 0.21
CA ASN A 61 13.37 -7.49 1.13
C ASN A 61 12.69 -6.32 1.86
N ALA A 62 11.92 -5.52 1.14
CA ALA A 62 11.18 -4.40 1.75
C ALA A 62 10.18 -4.90 2.79
N ALA A 63 9.45 -5.98 2.48
CA ALA A 63 8.50 -6.57 3.41
C ALA A 63 9.19 -7.13 4.65
N PHE A 64 10.34 -7.80 4.46
CA PHE A 64 11.12 -8.32 5.56
C PHE A 64 11.58 -7.19 6.50
N GLN A 65 12.09 -6.10 5.94
CA GLN A 65 12.53 -4.98 6.74
C GLN A 65 11.39 -4.30 7.49
N ALA A 66 10.23 -4.16 6.85
CA ALA A 66 9.05 -3.61 7.52
C ALA A 66 8.64 -4.49 8.70
N CYS A 67 8.60 -5.80 8.53
CA CYS A 67 8.30 -6.72 9.62
C CYS A 67 9.30 -6.62 10.75
N ASN A 68 10.59 -6.51 10.44
CA ASN A 68 11.64 -6.32 11.44
C ASN A 68 11.46 -5.04 12.23
N ASN A 69 10.87 -4.02 11.63
CA ASN A 69 10.58 -2.75 12.30
C ASN A 69 9.27 -2.78 13.07
N GLY A 70 8.67 -3.95 13.21
CA GLY A 70 7.47 -4.13 14.00
C GLY A 70 6.17 -3.79 13.29
N VAL A 71 6.19 -3.65 11.96
CA VAL A 71 4.98 -3.36 11.20
C VAL A 71 4.11 -4.61 11.12
N ASN A 72 2.84 -4.44 11.46
CA ASN A 72 1.84 -5.50 11.36
C ASN A 72 0.53 -4.91 10.83
N THR A 73 -0.44 -5.76 10.57
CA THR A 73 -1.72 -5.34 10.00
C THR A 73 -2.41 -4.27 10.85
N ALA A 74 -2.42 -4.45 12.16
CA ALA A 74 -3.07 -3.47 13.06
C ALA A 74 -2.40 -2.09 12.97
N ARG A 75 -1.08 -2.07 12.91
CA ARG A 75 -0.33 -0.80 12.80
C ARG A 75 -0.55 -0.14 11.45
N VAL A 76 -0.66 -0.94 10.39
CA VAL A 76 -0.96 -0.39 9.05
C VAL A 76 -2.31 0.29 9.05
N PHE A 77 -3.35 -0.38 9.57
CA PHE A 77 -4.68 0.23 9.62
C PHE A 77 -4.73 1.43 10.54
N ASP A 78 -3.97 1.43 11.62
CA ASP A 78 -3.87 2.60 12.50
C ASP A 78 -3.24 3.79 11.77
N MET A 79 -2.19 3.54 11.00
CA MET A 79 -1.55 4.58 10.19
C MET A 79 -2.54 5.16 9.18
N LEU A 80 -3.38 4.32 8.57
CA LEU A 80 -4.33 4.77 7.56
C LEU A 80 -5.39 5.74 8.09
N LYS A 81 -5.62 5.76 9.38
CA LYS A 81 -6.54 6.74 9.98
C LYS A 81 -6.07 8.17 9.74
N GLY A 82 -4.79 8.38 9.53
CA GLY A 82 -4.23 9.70 9.23
C GLY A 82 -4.10 10.00 7.74
N VAL A 83 -4.61 9.12 6.88
CA VAL A 83 -4.51 9.30 5.42
C VAL A 83 -5.82 9.85 4.87
N LYS A 84 -5.73 10.91 4.07
CA LYS A 84 -6.87 11.49 3.38
C LYS A 84 -6.57 11.54 1.90
N THR A 85 -7.34 10.79 1.13
CA THR A 85 -7.18 10.76 -0.31
C THR A 85 -8.50 10.39 -0.99
N SER A 86 -8.72 10.97 -2.18
CA SER A 86 -9.84 10.60 -3.04
C SER A 86 -9.51 9.40 -3.92
N LYS A 87 -8.25 8.98 -3.95
CA LYS A 87 -7.80 7.86 -4.78
C LYS A 87 -8.18 6.53 -4.13
N ALA A 88 -8.26 5.48 -4.96
CA ALA A 88 -8.58 4.15 -4.48
C ALA A 88 -7.38 3.51 -3.79
N LEU A 89 -7.62 2.88 -2.64
CA LEU A 89 -6.61 2.11 -1.92
C LEU A 89 -7.05 0.65 -1.91
N VAL A 90 -6.16 -0.23 -2.36
CA VAL A 90 -6.42 -1.66 -2.43
C VAL A 90 -5.35 -2.38 -1.65
N PHE A 91 -5.74 -3.38 -0.85
CA PHE A 91 -4.79 -4.11 -0.02
C PHE A 91 -4.44 -5.46 -0.63
N LEU A 92 -3.16 -5.77 -0.64
CA LEU A 92 -2.67 -7.08 -0.99
C LEU A 92 -2.20 -7.76 0.28
N VAL A 93 -2.81 -8.90 0.58
CA VAL A 93 -2.54 -9.64 1.80
C VAL A 93 -2.23 -11.09 1.42
N TYR A 94 -1.18 -11.66 2.05
CA TYR A 94 -0.92 -13.07 1.88
C TYR A 94 -1.90 -13.86 2.72
N TYR A 95 -2.57 -14.79 2.07
CA TYR A 95 -3.48 -15.69 2.75
C TYR A 95 -2.72 -16.96 3.11
N ASN A 96 -2.42 -17.08 4.38
CA ASN A 96 -1.68 -18.22 4.88
C ASN A 96 -2.66 -19.20 5.53
N ILE A 97 -2.82 -20.31 4.87
CA ILE A 97 -3.76 -21.35 5.32
C ILE A 97 -3.04 -22.38 6.18
#